data_f598a4c6299e87da5ffcfcd8f8c6768f
#
_entry.id   f598a4c6299e87da5ffcfcd8f8c6768f
#
_cell.length_a   1.000
_cell.length_b   1.000
_cell.length_c   1.000
_cell.angle_alpha   90.00
_cell.angle_beta   90.00
_cell.angle_gamma   90.00
#
_symmetry.space_group_name_H-M   'P 1'
#
loop_
_entity.id
_entity.type
_entity.pdbx_description
1 polymer ?
#
loop_
_entity_poly.entity_id
_entity_poly.type
_entity_poly.pdbx_seq_one_letter_code
_entity_poly.pdbx_strand_id
1 'polypeptide(L)'
;MKTNLISRRNFLAVAGAVGAAAALTACGGAASSTASSAAASSEAASSEASGEPVELIVFAAASLTETLNAIAEAYSAQNPGVTFRFNFDSSGTLKTQIQEGADCDLFLSAGQKQMNQLDITASADMNPDGLDFVDSATRVDLLENKVVLCVPEGSDKGIDSFDALAEHLKAEDILFCMGNSDVPVGQYTQKILSYYSLDEAALAAAGVIT
;
A
#
# COMPACT_ATOMS: atom_id res chain seq x y z
N MET A 1 -5.72 7.59 37.62
CA MET A 1 -6.19 6.29 37.15
C MET A 1 -5.49 6.04 35.82
N LYS A 2 -4.57 5.09 35.76
CA LYS A 2 -3.86 4.73 34.52
C LYS A 2 -4.71 3.68 33.81
N THR A 3 -5.34 4.02 32.72
CA THR A 3 -6.01 3.07 31.84
C THR A 3 -4.93 2.34 31.04
N ASN A 4 -4.73 1.06 31.33
CA ASN A 4 -3.92 0.17 30.51
C ASN A 4 -4.67 -0.09 29.21
N LEU A 5 -4.29 0.61 28.16
CA LEU A 5 -4.69 0.27 26.81
C LEU A 5 -3.93 -1.00 26.41
N ILE A 6 -4.64 -2.10 26.26
CA ILE A 6 -4.10 -3.36 25.76
C ILE A 6 -3.73 -3.13 24.29
N SER A 7 -2.43 -3.11 24.00
CA SER A 7 -1.92 -3.00 22.63
C SER A 7 -2.41 -4.21 21.83
N ARG A 8 -2.90 -3.97 20.62
CA ARG A 8 -3.36 -5.00 19.66
C ARG A 8 -2.30 -6.07 19.36
N ARG A 9 -1.02 -5.77 19.59
CA ARG A 9 0.10 -6.71 19.50
C ARG A 9 -0.02 -7.91 20.44
N ASN A 10 -0.71 -7.78 21.58
CA ASN A 10 -0.86 -8.87 22.55
C ASN A 10 -2.05 -9.78 22.27
N PHE A 11 -2.96 -9.41 21.36
CA PHE A 11 -4.15 -10.21 21.07
C PHE A 11 -3.83 -11.42 20.17
N LEU A 12 -2.86 -11.30 19.27
CA LEU A 12 -2.46 -12.40 18.37
C LEU A 12 -1.68 -13.52 19.06
N ALA A 13 -1.14 -13.29 20.27
CA ALA A 13 -0.38 -14.31 21.00
C ALA A 13 -1.26 -15.26 21.85
N VAL A 14 -2.55 -14.96 22.05
CA VAL A 14 -3.43 -15.73 22.95
C VAL A 14 -4.35 -16.72 22.21
N ALA A 15 -4.51 -16.60 20.90
CA ALA A 15 -5.41 -17.46 20.11
C ALA A 15 -4.84 -18.85 19.74
N GLY A 16 -3.62 -19.18 20.18
CA GLY A 16 -2.88 -20.40 19.78
C GLY A 16 -2.96 -21.61 20.71
N ALA A 17 -3.73 -21.60 21.81
CA ALA A 17 -3.63 -22.66 22.81
C ALA A 17 -4.97 -23.09 23.44
N VAL A 18 -5.96 -23.50 22.67
CA VAL A 18 -7.05 -24.38 23.17
C VAL A 18 -7.57 -25.25 22.03
N GLY A 19 -7.12 -26.48 21.96
CA GLY A 19 -7.64 -27.43 20.98
C GLY A 19 -7.00 -28.81 21.06
N ALA A 20 -7.09 -29.47 22.21
CA ALA A 20 -6.86 -30.93 22.28
C ALA A 20 -7.49 -31.48 23.54
N ALA A 21 -8.66 -32.07 23.45
CA ALA A 21 -9.07 -33.26 24.20
C ALA A 21 -10.58 -33.51 24.04
N ALA A 22 -10.93 -34.57 23.31
CA ALA A 22 -11.84 -35.61 23.79
C ALA A 22 -12.03 -36.62 22.69
N ALA A 23 -11.37 -37.72 22.90
CA ALA A 23 -11.55 -38.97 22.15
C ALA A 23 -12.54 -39.87 22.91
N LEU A 24 -13.13 -40.82 22.13
CA LEU A 24 -13.52 -42.17 22.52
C LEU A 24 -14.82 -42.39 23.28
N THR A 25 -15.77 -43.05 22.60
CA THR A 25 -16.40 -44.34 22.94
C THR A 25 -17.28 -44.73 21.77
N ALA A 26 -17.06 -45.76 21.03
CA ALA A 26 -17.06 -47.18 21.23
C ALA A 26 -18.43 -47.83 21.02
N CYS A 27 -18.41 -48.83 20.12
CA CYS A 27 -19.20 -50.05 19.99
C CYS A 27 -20.57 -50.04 19.27
N GLY A 28 -20.63 -50.68 18.12
CA GLY A 28 -21.11 -52.04 18.03
C GLY A 28 -22.27 -52.20 17.04
N GLY A 29 -22.17 -53.11 16.06
CA GLY A 29 -23.34 -53.70 15.42
C GLY A 29 -23.24 -53.86 13.89
N ALA A 30 -23.19 -55.07 13.51
CA ALA A 30 -22.92 -55.67 12.19
C ALA A 30 -24.04 -55.52 11.13
N ALA A 31 -23.58 -55.66 9.89
CA ALA A 31 -24.13 -56.40 8.74
C ALA A 31 -24.99 -55.69 7.69
N SER A 32 -24.50 -55.87 6.51
CA SER A 32 -25.11 -56.28 5.25
C SER A 32 -25.27 -55.24 4.15
N SER A 33 -24.36 -55.38 3.20
CA SER A 33 -24.49 -55.30 1.74
C SER A 33 -25.64 -54.54 1.11
N THR A 34 -25.31 -53.56 0.25
CA THR A 34 -25.57 -53.61 -1.20
C THR A 34 -24.88 -52.47 -1.92
N ALA A 35 -24.24 -52.78 -3.02
CA ALA A 35 -23.60 -51.85 -3.94
C ALA A 35 -24.62 -50.98 -4.65
N SER A 36 -24.36 -49.69 -4.79
CA SER A 36 -24.85 -48.91 -5.93
C SER A 36 -23.95 -47.67 -6.16
N SER A 37 -23.46 -47.64 -7.37
CA SER A 37 -22.68 -46.51 -7.94
C SER A 37 -23.47 -45.23 -7.87
N ALA A 38 -22.87 -44.19 -7.32
CA ALA A 38 -23.30 -42.82 -7.59
C ALA A 38 -22.12 -41.88 -7.54
N ALA A 39 -22.07 -41.04 -8.55
CA ALA A 39 -21.11 -40.03 -8.90
C ALA A 39 -20.51 -39.25 -7.71
N ALA A 40 -19.18 -39.09 -7.76
CA ALA A 40 -18.47 -38.17 -6.93
C ALA A 40 -18.83 -36.72 -7.36
N SER A 41 -19.75 -36.14 -6.63
CA SER A 41 -19.91 -34.68 -6.58
C SER A 41 -18.84 -34.17 -5.62
N SER A 42 -17.84 -33.48 -6.17
CA SER A 42 -16.88 -32.76 -5.37
C SER A 42 -17.59 -31.56 -4.77
N GLU A 43 -18.09 -31.67 -3.57
CA GLU A 43 -18.43 -30.56 -2.74
C GLU A 43 -17.12 -29.88 -2.36
N ALA A 44 -16.91 -28.69 -2.96
CA ALA A 44 -15.93 -27.73 -2.47
C ALA A 44 -16.37 -27.41 -1.03
N ALA A 45 -15.56 -27.85 -0.07
CA ALA A 45 -15.71 -27.46 1.31
C ALA A 45 -15.50 -25.93 1.38
N SER A 46 -16.58 -25.19 1.42
CA SER A 46 -16.60 -23.81 1.88
C SER A 46 -16.18 -23.86 3.34
N SER A 47 -14.93 -23.54 3.63
CA SER A 47 -14.50 -23.27 5.00
C SER A 47 -15.16 -21.97 5.42
N GLU A 48 -16.27 -22.07 6.15
CA GLU A 48 -16.82 -20.94 6.87
C GLU A 48 -15.75 -20.47 7.86
N ALA A 49 -15.09 -19.37 7.54
CA ALA A 49 -14.24 -18.65 8.46
C ALA A 49 -15.17 -17.99 9.50
N SER A 50 -15.45 -18.70 10.58
CA SER A 50 -16.14 -18.15 11.75
C SER A 50 -15.20 -17.29 12.58
N GLY A 51 -14.68 -16.18 11.98
CA GLY A 51 -13.95 -15.14 12.67
C GLY A 51 -14.87 -13.94 12.93
N GLU A 52 -14.63 -13.20 14.01
CA GLU A 52 -15.31 -11.93 14.21
C GLU A 52 -15.01 -11.00 13.02
N PRO A 53 -15.99 -10.15 12.59
CA PRO A 53 -15.75 -9.21 11.50
C PRO A 53 -14.57 -8.29 11.82
N VAL A 54 -13.66 -8.13 10.85
CA VAL A 54 -12.46 -7.31 10.96
C VAL A 54 -12.55 -6.15 9.97
N GLU A 55 -12.39 -4.92 10.45
CA GLU A 55 -12.17 -3.75 9.61
C GLU A 55 -10.67 -3.46 9.55
N LEU A 56 -10.11 -3.36 8.35
CA LEU A 56 -8.74 -2.93 8.10
C LEU A 56 -8.72 -1.47 7.65
N ILE A 57 -7.96 -0.66 8.38
CA ILE A 57 -7.74 0.75 8.05
C ILE A 57 -6.49 0.84 7.20
N VAL A 58 -6.66 1.23 5.93
CA VAL A 58 -5.60 1.23 4.94
C VAL A 58 -5.32 2.66 4.49
N PHE A 59 -4.12 3.16 4.78
CA PHE A 59 -3.62 4.41 4.24
C PHE A 59 -2.81 4.10 2.98
N ALA A 60 -3.17 4.69 1.86
CA ALA A 60 -2.53 4.39 0.59
C ALA A 60 -2.37 5.63 -0.29
N ALA A 61 -1.26 5.68 -1.02
CA ALA A 61 -1.02 6.74 -1.99
C ALA A 61 -2.20 6.86 -2.97
N ALA A 62 -2.61 8.09 -3.26
CA ALA A 62 -3.78 8.40 -4.10
C ALA A 62 -3.75 7.71 -5.47
N SER A 63 -2.56 7.48 -6.03
CA SER A 63 -2.39 6.74 -7.29
C SER A 63 -2.84 5.27 -7.23
N LEU A 64 -3.03 4.70 -6.04
CA LEU A 64 -3.46 3.33 -5.83
C LEU A 64 -4.97 3.18 -5.65
N THR A 65 -5.73 4.27 -5.66
CA THR A 65 -7.17 4.29 -5.33
C THR A 65 -7.96 3.26 -6.13
N GLU A 66 -7.84 3.28 -7.44
CA GLU A 66 -8.62 2.43 -8.32
C GLU A 66 -8.27 0.95 -8.13
N THR A 67 -6.98 0.65 -8.10
CA THR A 67 -6.46 -0.72 -7.95
C THR A 67 -6.82 -1.31 -6.57
N LEU A 68 -6.66 -0.56 -5.48
CA LEU A 68 -6.95 -1.07 -4.14
C LEU A 68 -8.45 -1.25 -3.89
N ASN A 69 -9.31 -0.40 -4.46
CA ASN A 69 -10.75 -0.63 -4.40
C ASN A 69 -11.14 -1.93 -5.11
N ALA A 70 -10.59 -2.21 -6.29
CA ALA A 70 -10.84 -3.46 -7.01
C ALA A 70 -10.31 -4.70 -6.24
N ILE A 71 -9.13 -4.58 -5.62
CA ILE A 71 -8.57 -5.66 -4.79
C ILE A 71 -9.45 -5.89 -3.55
N ALA A 72 -9.89 -4.84 -2.88
CA ALA A 72 -10.73 -4.96 -1.70
C ALA A 72 -12.08 -5.63 -2.01
N GLU A 73 -12.71 -5.27 -3.12
CA GLU A 73 -13.93 -5.93 -3.58
C GLU A 73 -13.72 -7.43 -3.81
N ALA A 74 -12.67 -7.79 -4.56
CA ALA A 74 -12.35 -9.19 -4.84
C ALA A 74 -11.98 -9.97 -3.56
N TYR A 75 -11.28 -9.35 -2.63
CA TYR A 75 -10.87 -9.97 -1.36
C TYR A 75 -12.08 -10.19 -0.44
N SER A 76 -12.94 -9.16 -0.26
CA SER A 76 -14.13 -9.24 0.59
C SER A 76 -15.15 -10.27 0.06
N ALA A 77 -15.22 -10.47 -1.26
CA ALA A 77 -16.05 -11.51 -1.86
C ALA A 77 -15.62 -12.93 -1.44
N GLN A 78 -14.33 -13.14 -1.20
CA GLN A 78 -13.76 -14.41 -0.74
C GLN A 78 -13.67 -14.50 0.79
N ASN A 79 -13.67 -13.35 1.47
CA ASN A 79 -13.51 -13.22 2.93
C ASN A 79 -14.60 -12.29 3.49
N PRO A 80 -15.87 -12.73 3.59
CA PRO A 80 -17.01 -11.86 3.93
C PRO A 80 -16.92 -11.19 5.31
N GLY A 81 -16.04 -11.71 6.19
CA GLY A 81 -15.78 -11.12 7.52
C GLY A 81 -14.75 -9.98 7.49
N VAL A 82 -14.14 -9.64 6.33
CA VAL A 82 -13.14 -8.59 6.23
C VAL A 82 -13.68 -7.41 5.43
N THR A 83 -13.58 -6.23 6.02
CA THR A 83 -13.92 -4.96 5.39
C THR A 83 -12.72 -4.03 5.37
N PHE A 84 -12.71 -3.07 4.43
CA PHE A 84 -11.62 -2.12 4.29
C PHE A 84 -12.13 -0.70 4.45
N ARG A 85 -11.41 0.11 5.20
CA ARG A 85 -11.58 1.55 5.30
C ARG A 85 -10.35 2.24 4.76
N PHE A 86 -10.46 2.81 3.57
CA PHE A 86 -9.35 3.48 2.91
C PHE A 86 -9.25 4.96 3.29
N ASN A 87 -8.01 5.44 3.36
CA ASN A 87 -7.65 6.84 3.33
C ASN A 87 -6.63 7.03 2.20
N PHE A 88 -7.05 7.70 1.12
CA PHE A 88 -6.22 7.96 -0.04
C PHE A 88 -5.77 9.41 -0.06
N ASP A 89 -4.46 9.63 -0.04
CA ASP A 89 -3.85 10.97 -0.12
C ASP A 89 -2.39 10.84 -0.60
N SER A 90 -1.66 11.95 -0.63
CA SER A 90 -0.21 11.89 -0.84
C SER A 90 0.46 11.09 0.27
N SER A 91 1.51 10.35 -0.07
CA SER A 91 2.25 9.57 0.93
C SER A 91 2.84 10.46 2.04
N GLY A 92 3.12 11.72 1.74
CA GLY A 92 3.58 12.71 2.72
C GLY A 92 2.49 13.09 3.73
N THR A 93 1.30 13.40 3.25
CA THR A 93 0.13 13.71 4.10
C THR A 93 -0.22 12.54 5.00
N LEU A 94 -0.28 11.32 4.43
CA LEU A 94 -0.60 10.10 5.18
C LEU A 94 0.46 9.81 6.26
N LYS A 95 1.75 9.99 5.94
CA LYS A 95 2.83 9.90 6.93
C LYS A 95 2.60 10.86 8.10
N THR A 96 2.24 12.11 7.82
CA THR A 96 1.97 13.11 8.85
C THR A 96 0.79 12.72 9.72
N GLN A 97 -0.29 12.22 9.14
CA GLN A 97 -1.45 11.74 9.90
C GLN A 97 -1.08 10.57 10.85
N ILE A 98 -0.23 9.64 10.39
CA ILE A 98 0.28 8.54 11.24
C ILE A 98 1.11 9.09 12.39
N GLN A 99 1.98 10.08 12.15
CA GLN A 99 2.76 10.76 13.19
C GLN A 99 1.88 11.48 14.21
N GLU A 100 0.76 12.03 13.78
CA GLU A 100 -0.23 12.69 14.63
C GLU A 100 -1.14 11.72 15.38
N GLY A 101 -0.96 10.42 15.19
CA GLY A 101 -1.64 9.36 15.93
C GLY A 101 -2.90 8.83 15.27
N ALA A 102 -3.06 9.02 13.97
CA ALA A 102 -4.16 8.38 13.23
C ALA A 102 -4.01 6.86 13.24
N ASP A 103 -5.12 6.16 13.48
CA ASP A 103 -5.17 4.70 13.39
C ASP A 103 -4.92 4.26 11.94
N CYS A 104 -3.94 3.35 11.75
CA CYS A 104 -3.56 2.80 10.47
C CYS A 104 -3.06 1.37 10.66
N ASP A 105 -3.70 0.41 10.02
CA ASP A 105 -3.29 -1.00 10.06
C ASP A 105 -2.30 -1.32 8.94
N LEU A 106 -2.48 -0.69 7.75
CA LEU A 106 -1.62 -0.86 6.59
C LEU A 106 -1.30 0.49 5.96
N PHE A 107 -0.02 0.75 5.71
CA PHE A 107 0.43 1.94 4.97
C PHE A 107 1.11 1.55 3.66
N LEU A 108 0.54 1.96 2.53
CA LEU A 108 1.10 1.77 1.19
C LEU A 108 1.61 3.10 0.64
N SER A 109 2.90 3.31 0.77
CA SER A 109 3.57 4.52 0.29
C SER A 109 4.01 4.37 -1.16
N ALA A 110 3.82 5.39 -1.99
CA ALA A 110 4.39 5.46 -3.34
C ALA A 110 5.89 5.74 -3.36
N GLY A 111 6.49 6.10 -2.23
CA GLY A 111 7.92 6.39 -2.12
C GLY A 111 8.54 5.83 -0.86
N GLN A 112 9.76 5.32 -0.96
CA GLN A 112 10.49 4.76 0.18
C GLN A 112 10.85 5.80 1.24
N LYS A 113 10.99 7.08 0.86
CA LYS A 113 11.35 8.16 1.80
C LYS A 113 10.36 8.24 2.96
N GLN A 114 9.06 8.27 2.67
CA GLN A 114 8.01 8.38 3.67
C GLN A 114 7.96 7.16 4.58
N MET A 115 8.17 5.97 4.02
CA MET A 115 8.27 4.74 4.79
C MET A 115 9.50 4.74 5.70
N ASN A 116 10.68 5.13 5.17
CA ASN A 116 11.92 5.22 5.95
C ASN A 116 11.78 6.18 7.14
N GLN A 117 11.07 7.29 6.97
CA GLN A 117 10.85 8.28 8.03
C GLN A 117 9.97 7.78 9.19
N LEU A 118 9.28 6.67 9.04
CA LEU A 118 8.45 6.05 10.07
C LEU A 118 9.06 4.77 10.66
N ASP A 119 10.17 4.30 10.09
CA ASP A 119 10.81 3.03 10.41
C ASP A 119 12.06 3.25 11.25
N ILE A 120 12.03 2.77 12.50
CA ILE A 120 13.14 2.93 13.44
C ILE A 120 14.43 2.24 12.97
N THR A 121 14.34 1.25 12.08
CA THR A 121 15.51 0.55 11.52
C THR A 121 16.19 1.32 10.39
N ALA A 122 15.57 2.37 9.88
CA ALA A 122 16.20 3.24 8.89
C ALA A 122 17.38 4.03 9.52
N SER A 123 18.33 4.44 8.67
CA SER A 123 19.46 5.25 9.15
C SER A 123 18.99 6.60 9.71
N ALA A 124 19.79 7.20 10.62
CA ALA A 124 19.47 8.49 11.21
C ALA A 124 19.28 9.61 10.18
N ASP A 125 19.93 9.53 9.01
CA ASP A 125 19.74 10.48 7.91
C ASP A 125 18.36 10.34 7.25
N MET A 126 17.77 9.16 7.30
CA MET A 126 16.46 8.87 6.70
C MET A 126 15.31 9.03 7.71
N ASN A 127 15.58 8.77 8.98
CA ASN A 127 14.63 8.93 10.10
C ASN A 127 15.29 9.76 11.22
N PRO A 128 15.50 11.07 11.01
CA PRO A 128 16.19 11.92 11.96
C PRO A 128 15.43 12.07 13.29
N ASP A 129 14.12 11.91 13.27
CA ASP A 129 13.26 12.02 14.44
C ASP A 129 13.16 10.72 15.23
N GLY A 130 13.75 9.63 14.75
CA GLY A 130 13.75 8.32 15.43
C GLY A 130 12.35 7.73 15.61
N LEU A 131 11.48 7.92 14.64
CA LEU A 131 10.08 7.47 14.69
C LEU A 131 9.99 5.95 14.54
N ASP A 132 9.09 5.33 15.33
CA ASP A 132 8.86 3.87 15.37
C ASP A 132 7.36 3.59 15.18
N PHE A 133 6.86 3.78 13.96
CA PHE A 133 5.46 3.52 13.58
C PHE A 133 5.31 2.29 12.70
N VAL A 134 6.39 1.79 12.11
CA VAL A 134 6.39 0.65 11.17
C VAL A 134 6.96 -0.57 11.87
N ASP A 135 6.22 -1.69 11.85
CA ASP A 135 6.81 -2.99 12.16
C ASP A 135 7.72 -3.41 11.01
N SER A 136 9.02 -3.20 11.17
CA SER A 136 10.04 -3.44 10.14
C SER A 136 10.04 -4.88 9.61
N ALA A 137 9.56 -5.84 10.41
CA ALA A 137 9.45 -7.25 9.99
C ALA A 137 8.34 -7.47 8.95
N THR A 138 7.37 -6.56 8.88
CA THR A 138 6.24 -6.61 7.91
C THR A 138 6.45 -5.73 6.69
N ARG A 139 7.52 -4.93 6.67
CA ARG A 139 7.82 -4.04 5.57
C ARG A 139 8.25 -4.82 4.33
N VAL A 140 7.61 -4.54 3.20
CA VAL A 140 7.95 -5.15 1.90
C VAL A 140 7.99 -4.09 0.81
N ASP A 141 8.91 -4.24 -0.14
CA ASP A 141 8.90 -3.51 -1.40
C ASP A 141 7.98 -4.27 -2.37
N LEU A 142 6.74 -3.81 -2.46
CA LEU A 142 5.67 -4.51 -3.18
C LEU A 142 5.80 -4.37 -4.70
N LEU A 143 6.12 -3.16 -5.18
CA LEU A 143 6.15 -2.78 -6.59
C LEU A 143 7.29 -1.80 -6.86
N GLU A 144 7.76 -1.80 -8.10
CA GLU A 144 8.66 -0.77 -8.59
C GLU A 144 7.85 0.38 -9.19
N ASN A 145 8.14 1.61 -8.76
CA ASN A 145 7.54 2.82 -9.31
C ASN A 145 8.54 3.52 -10.23
N LYS A 146 8.10 3.83 -11.46
CA LYS A 146 8.92 4.53 -12.46
C LYS A 146 8.24 5.82 -12.86
N VAL A 147 9.01 6.90 -12.90
CA VAL A 147 8.53 8.16 -13.47
C VAL A 147 8.48 8.02 -14.99
N VAL A 148 7.37 8.43 -15.56
CA VAL A 148 7.17 8.46 -17.01
C VAL A 148 6.93 9.89 -17.47
N LEU A 149 7.35 10.17 -18.69
CA LEU A 149 7.05 11.42 -19.39
C LEU A 149 5.77 11.22 -20.20
N CYS A 150 4.79 12.08 -19.98
CA CYS A 150 3.56 12.09 -20.75
C CYS A 150 3.50 13.36 -21.60
N VAL A 151 3.10 13.22 -22.84
CA VAL A 151 2.82 14.33 -23.75
C VAL A 151 1.37 14.25 -24.20
N PRO A 152 0.71 15.39 -24.50
CA PRO A 152 -0.64 15.38 -25.06
C PRO A 152 -0.70 14.60 -26.39
N GLU A 153 -1.82 13.93 -26.63
CA GLU A 153 -2.06 13.27 -27.92
C GLU A 153 -2.01 14.29 -29.05
N GLY A 154 -1.29 13.94 -30.12
CA GLY A 154 -1.11 14.83 -31.28
C GLY A 154 -0.10 15.95 -31.06
N SER A 155 0.69 15.91 -30.00
CA SER A 155 1.80 16.86 -29.81
C SER A 155 2.81 16.77 -30.97
N ASP A 156 3.14 17.89 -31.55
CA ASP A 156 4.12 18.05 -32.65
C ASP A 156 5.51 18.48 -32.18
N LYS A 157 5.70 18.60 -30.85
CA LYS A 157 6.95 19.06 -30.25
C LYS A 157 8.11 18.07 -30.31
N GLY A 158 7.87 16.81 -30.67
CA GLY A 158 8.92 15.78 -30.79
C GLY A 158 9.54 15.40 -29.45
N ILE A 159 8.83 15.56 -28.34
CA ILE A 159 9.30 15.20 -27.00
C ILE A 159 9.03 13.72 -26.75
N ASP A 160 10.00 12.88 -27.06
CA ASP A 160 9.95 11.41 -26.94
C ASP A 160 10.91 10.87 -25.87
N SER A 161 11.68 11.73 -25.24
CA SER A 161 12.71 11.40 -24.25
C SER A 161 12.89 12.51 -23.24
N PHE A 162 13.55 12.21 -22.13
CA PHE A 162 13.94 13.23 -21.15
C PHE A 162 15.01 14.16 -21.69
N ASP A 163 15.86 13.72 -22.64
CA ASP A 163 16.83 14.57 -23.30
C ASP A 163 16.11 15.64 -24.15
N ALA A 164 15.13 15.22 -24.97
CA ALA A 164 14.32 16.14 -25.75
C ALA A 164 13.53 17.13 -24.84
N LEU A 165 12.94 16.63 -23.76
CA LEU A 165 12.30 17.50 -22.75
C LEU A 165 13.27 18.55 -22.22
N ALA A 166 14.49 18.17 -21.86
CA ALA A 166 15.47 19.09 -21.31
C ALA A 166 15.86 20.21 -22.29
N GLU A 167 15.97 19.90 -23.59
CA GLU A 167 16.23 20.90 -24.63
C GLU A 167 15.05 21.91 -24.77
N HIS A 168 13.81 21.42 -24.74
CA HIS A 168 12.64 22.28 -24.77
C HIS A 168 12.48 23.14 -23.52
N LEU A 169 12.83 22.60 -22.33
CA LEU A 169 12.85 23.37 -21.08
C LEU A 169 13.90 24.49 -21.12
N LYS A 170 15.09 24.23 -21.68
CA LYS A 170 16.14 25.27 -21.89
C LYS A 170 15.73 26.32 -22.90
N ALA A 171 14.98 25.92 -23.92
CA ALA A 171 14.45 26.83 -24.94
C ALA A 171 13.22 27.63 -24.46
N GLU A 172 12.64 27.28 -23.33
CA GLU A 172 11.46 27.89 -22.73
C GLU A 172 10.24 27.90 -23.70
N ASP A 173 10.12 26.90 -24.57
CA ASP A 173 9.12 26.85 -25.64
C ASP A 173 7.98 25.86 -25.38
N ILE A 174 7.88 25.31 -24.18
CA ILE A 174 6.83 24.40 -23.70
C ILE A 174 6.30 24.84 -22.33
N LEU A 175 5.13 24.32 -21.99
CA LEU A 175 4.61 24.35 -20.63
C LEU A 175 4.73 22.94 -20.04
N PHE A 176 5.38 22.82 -18.89
CA PHE A 176 5.63 21.57 -18.22
C PHE A 176 4.93 21.55 -16.86
N CYS A 177 4.03 20.58 -16.69
CA CYS A 177 3.37 20.32 -15.40
C CYS A 177 4.12 19.26 -14.63
N MET A 178 4.41 19.52 -13.36
CA MET A 178 5.04 18.54 -12.46
C MET A 178 4.36 18.54 -11.09
N GLY A 179 4.52 17.44 -10.36
CA GLY A 179 4.10 17.38 -8.96
C GLY A 179 4.96 18.29 -8.09
N ASN A 180 4.40 18.83 -7.00
CA ASN A 180 5.16 19.59 -6.02
C ASN A 180 6.12 18.69 -5.21
N SER A 181 6.99 19.28 -4.40
CA SER A 181 8.00 18.57 -3.58
C SER A 181 7.42 17.66 -2.49
N ASP A 182 6.13 17.80 -2.17
CA ASP A 182 5.49 16.99 -1.11
C ASP A 182 5.05 15.63 -1.60
N VAL A 183 4.98 15.44 -2.92
CA VAL A 183 4.61 14.16 -3.53
C VAL A 183 5.83 13.46 -4.16
N PRO A 184 5.87 12.12 -4.16
CA PRO A 184 7.00 11.36 -4.70
C PRO A 184 7.35 11.72 -6.15
N VAL A 185 6.35 11.88 -7.03
CA VAL A 185 6.59 12.24 -8.44
C VAL A 185 7.31 13.58 -8.57
N GLY A 186 6.96 14.58 -7.76
CA GLY A 186 7.64 15.87 -7.75
C GLY A 186 9.10 15.74 -7.32
N GLN A 187 9.37 14.99 -6.27
CA GLN A 187 10.74 14.72 -5.79
C GLN A 187 11.59 14.00 -6.84
N TYR A 188 11.02 13.09 -7.60
CA TYR A 188 11.73 12.44 -8.71
C TYR A 188 11.95 13.40 -9.88
N THR A 189 10.96 14.24 -10.20
CA THR A 189 11.09 15.25 -11.25
C THR A 189 12.20 16.26 -10.92
N GLN A 190 12.31 16.72 -9.67
CA GLN A 190 13.40 17.56 -9.22
C GLN A 190 14.79 16.92 -9.43
N LYS A 191 14.91 15.61 -9.18
CA LYS A 191 16.16 14.88 -9.47
C LYS A 191 16.46 14.82 -10.96
N ILE A 192 15.45 14.67 -11.81
CA ILE A 192 15.60 14.68 -13.26
C ILE A 192 16.06 16.08 -13.71
N LEU A 193 15.41 17.14 -13.27
CA LEU A 193 15.81 18.51 -13.58
C LEU A 193 17.27 18.76 -13.16
N SER A 194 17.63 18.36 -11.95
CA SER A 194 19.01 18.49 -11.44
C SER A 194 20.02 17.72 -12.28
N TYR A 195 19.68 16.51 -12.76
CA TYR A 195 20.55 15.73 -13.65
C TYR A 195 20.87 16.49 -14.95
N TYR A 196 19.89 17.23 -15.50
CA TYR A 196 20.07 18.07 -16.69
C TYR A 196 20.59 19.47 -16.38
N SER A 197 20.97 19.76 -15.13
CA SER A 197 21.40 21.10 -14.67
C SER A 197 20.37 22.18 -14.93
N LEU A 198 19.09 21.85 -14.78
CA LEU A 198 17.96 22.76 -14.90
C LEU A 198 17.58 23.27 -13.51
N ASP A 199 17.34 24.59 -13.41
CA ASP A 199 16.89 25.25 -12.18
C ASP A 199 15.36 25.35 -12.18
N GLU A 200 14.70 24.62 -11.29
CA GLU A 200 13.24 24.60 -11.13
C GLU A 200 12.69 26.00 -10.86
N ALA A 201 13.35 26.78 -9.98
CA ALA A 201 12.88 28.11 -9.62
C ALA A 201 12.99 29.10 -10.79
N ALA A 202 14.06 28.98 -11.58
CA ALA A 202 14.23 29.78 -12.80
C ALA A 202 13.17 29.45 -13.85
N LEU A 203 12.91 28.17 -14.08
CA LEU A 203 11.87 27.70 -15.03
C LEU A 203 10.46 28.10 -14.58
N ALA A 204 10.18 28.06 -13.27
CA ALA A 204 8.90 28.53 -12.73
C ALA A 204 8.76 30.05 -12.88
N ALA A 205 9.82 30.83 -12.65
CA ALA A 205 9.81 32.27 -12.85
C ALA A 205 9.62 32.63 -14.33
N ALA A 206 10.14 31.85 -15.25
CA ALA A 206 9.91 31.97 -16.69
C ALA A 206 8.50 31.51 -17.14
N GLY A 207 7.70 30.93 -16.25
CA GLY A 207 6.38 30.41 -16.56
C GLY A 207 6.39 29.09 -17.36
N VAL A 208 7.52 28.40 -17.37
CA VAL A 208 7.71 27.13 -18.08
C VAL A 208 7.18 25.96 -17.25
N ILE A 209 7.29 26.04 -15.92
CA ILE A 209 6.81 25.02 -14.97
C ILE A 209 5.59 25.54 -14.21
N THR A 210 4.57 24.66 -14.07
CA THR A 210 3.34 24.93 -13.30
C THR A 210 3.03 23.79 -12.34
#